data_b5a7c879558d1f0fea5db8079f30b235
#
_entry.id   b5a7c879558d1f0fea5db8079f30b235
#
_cell.length_a   1.000
_cell.length_b   1.000
_cell.length_c   1.000
_cell.angle_alpha   90.00
_cell.angle_beta   90.00
_cell.angle_gamma   90.00
#
_symmetry.space_group_name_H-M   'P 1'
#
loop_
_entity.id
_entity.type
_entity.pdbx_description
1 polymer ?
#
loop_
_entity_poly.entity_id
_entity_poly.type
_entity_poly.pdbx_seq_one_letter_code
_entity_poly.pdbx_strand_id
1 'polypeptide(L)'
;MERKTASDFPQRLLDLFDSYVHGGISRRAFLDGAQKFAAGGATAAALFDMLRPNYALAIQIPPDDPRISARRVSVALPPGTGTIAGYLVRPATAETLPAVIVIHENRGLNPYIEDVARRLAVADFIAFAPDGLTSAGGYPGDDEKALALFKTVDPGKMQADFLAAAEWLKARPDCTGKLGAVGFCFGGGVVNRLAVSMGSDLSAAVPFYGTQPPAADAAKIKAPIDAQYAGLDTRITSGWPAFDAVLTAAGVPHEGHVYEGANHGFHNETTPRYDEAAAKAAWARTIDWLNKYLRS
;
A
#
# COMPACT_ATOMS: atom_id res chain seq x y z
N MET A 1 -22.76 -0.85 15.80
CA MET A 1 -21.75 -1.56 16.62
C MET A 1 -20.52 -0.67 16.66
N GLU A 2 -19.98 -0.38 17.84
CA GLU A 2 -18.79 0.46 17.98
C GLU A 2 -17.59 -0.20 17.29
N ARG A 3 -16.76 0.62 16.62
CA ARG A 3 -15.58 0.12 15.90
C ARG A 3 -14.57 -0.44 16.89
N LYS A 4 -14.12 -1.67 16.67
CA LYS A 4 -13.02 -2.24 17.43
C LYS A 4 -11.68 -1.64 16.98
N THR A 5 -10.79 -1.40 17.93
CA THR A 5 -9.44 -0.86 17.74
C THR A 5 -8.40 -1.85 18.24
N ALA A 6 -7.11 -1.60 18.00
CA ALA A 6 -6.04 -2.45 18.47
C ALA A 6 -6.06 -2.63 20.00
N SER A 7 -6.46 -1.60 20.77
CA SER A 7 -6.56 -1.65 22.22
C SER A 7 -7.64 -2.61 22.76
N ASP A 8 -8.60 -3.02 21.91
CA ASP A 8 -9.61 -4.03 22.28
C ASP A 8 -9.07 -5.46 22.25
N PHE A 9 -7.84 -5.67 21.79
CA PHE A 9 -7.25 -6.98 21.60
C PHE A 9 -5.87 -7.08 22.29
N PRO A 10 -5.53 -8.24 22.89
CA PRO A 10 -4.16 -8.46 23.34
C PRO A 10 -3.15 -8.35 22.18
N GLN A 11 -2.03 -7.66 22.37
CA GLN A 11 -1.02 -7.48 21.30
C GLN A 11 -0.59 -8.82 20.68
N ARG A 12 -0.42 -9.87 21.51
CA ARG A 12 -0.08 -11.22 21.03
C ARG A 12 -1.11 -11.83 20.06
N LEU A 13 -2.38 -11.44 20.15
CA LEU A 13 -3.40 -11.86 19.17
C LEU A 13 -3.24 -11.07 17.85
N LEU A 14 -2.91 -9.78 17.93
CA LEU A 14 -2.60 -8.96 16.75
C LEU A 14 -1.36 -9.47 16.03
N ASP A 15 -0.31 -9.83 16.77
CA ASP A 15 0.93 -10.42 16.21
C ASP A 15 0.65 -11.78 15.53
N LEU A 16 -0.21 -12.61 16.15
CA LEU A 16 -0.63 -13.88 15.56
C LEU A 16 -1.43 -13.66 14.28
N PHE A 17 -2.30 -12.66 14.27
CA PHE A 17 -3.07 -12.29 13.08
C PHE A 17 -2.14 -11.72 11.98
N ASP A 18 -1.16 -10.92 12.34
CA ASP A 18 -0.15 -10.40 11.42
C ASP A 18 0.64 -11.54 10.74
N SER A 19 1.05 -12.54 11.53
CA SER A 19 1.70 -13.75 10.99
C SER A 19 0.80 -14.51 10.00
N TYR A 20 -0.50 -14.58 10.25
CA TYR A 20 -1.46 -15.16 9.31
C TYR A 20 -1.61 -14.30 8.04
N VAL A 21 -1.77 -13.00 8.19
CA VAL A 21 -1.92 -12.05 7.05
C VAL A 21 -0.73 -12.11 6.11
N HIS A 22 0.48 -12.29 6.63
CA HIS A 22 1.71 -12.39 5.84
C HIS A 22 2.00 -13.84 5.35
N GLY A 23 1.11 -14.80 5.68
CA GLY A 23 1.25 -16.18 5.22
C GLY A 23 2.29 -17.01 5.97
N GLY A 24 2.81 -16.49 7.09
CA GLY A 24 3.72 -17.23 8.00
C GLY A 24 3.04 -18.41 8.68
N ILE A 25 1.72 -18.31 8.93
CA ILE A 25 0.89 -19.40 9.46
C ILE A 25 -0.38 -19.59 8.63
N SER A 26 -0.97 -20.79 8.68
CA SER A 26 -2.25 -21.08 8.07
C SER A 26 -3.42 -20.50 8.89
N ARG A 27 -4.61 -20.34 8.27
CA ARG A 27 -5.83 -19.97 9.00
C ARG A 27 -6.12 -20.93 10.15
N ARG A 28 -5.90 -22.25 9.95
CA ARG A 28 -6.07 -23.26 10.99
C ARG A 28 -5.14 -22.99 12.16
N ALA A 29 -3.84 -22.75 11.89
CA ALA A 29 -2.87 -22.46 12.94
C ALA A 29 -3.18 -21.15 13.68
N PHE A 30 -3.72 -20.14 12.98
CA PHE A 30 -4.25 -18.94 13.63
C PHE A 30 -5.41 -19.28 14.56
N LEU A 31 -6.43 -20.03 14.10
CA LEU A 31 -7.58 -20.39 14.93
C LEU A 31 -7.17 -21.20 16.17
N ASP A 32 -6.28 -22.17 16.00
CA ASP A 32 -5.73 -22.97 17.11
C ASP A 32 -4.99 -22.08 18.13
N GLY A 33 -4.17 -21.14 17.67
CA GLY A 33 -3.45 -20.18 18.50
C GLY A 33 -4.35 -19.14 19.17
N ALA A 34 -5.45 -18.74 18.51
CA ALA A 34 -6.40 -17.75 19.00
C ALA A 34 -7.33 -18.29 20.11
N GLN A 35 -7.48 -19.64 20.25
CA GLN A 35 -8.31 -20.24 21.29
C GLN A 35 -7.96 -19.77 22.71
N LYS A 36 -6.67 -19.55 23.01
CA LYS A 36 -6.20 -19.08 24.32
C LYS A 36 -6.63 -17.64 24.65
N PHE A 37 -7.08 -16.88 23.65
CA PHE A 37 -7.60 -15.52 23.82
C PHE A 37 -9.14 -15.50 23.83
N ALA A 38 -9.79 -16.64 23.57
CA ALA A 38 -11.23 -16.79 23.59
C ALA A 38 -11.70 -16.77 25.06
N ALA A 39 -12.29 -15.65 25.48
CA ALA A 39 -12.85 -15.46 26.83
C ALA A 39 -14.24 -14.81 26.72
N GLY A 40 -15.05 -14.94 27.77
CA GLY A 40 -16.36 -14.27 27.83
C GLY A 40 -17.36 -14.73 26.76
N GLY A 41 -17.23 -15.99 26.27
CA GLY A 41 -18.11 -16.52 25.23
C GLY A 41 -17.69 -16.25 23.80
N ALA A 42 -16.60 -15.50 23.58
CA ALA A 42 -16.01 -15.33 22.25
C ALA A 42 -15.33 -16.64 21.80
N THR A 43 -15.45 -17.00 20.53
CA THR A 43 -14.74 -18.12 19.91
C THR A 43 -13.53 -17.62 19.11
N ALA A 44 -12.56 -18.49 18.81
CA ALA A 44 -11.45 -18.16 17.93
C ALA A 44 -11.93 -17.69 16.54
N ALA A 45 -13.03 -18.25 16.03
CA ALA A 45 -13.66 -17.83 14.78
C ALA A 45 -14.23 -16.41 14.89
N ALA A 46 -14.90 -16.07 15.99
CA ALA A 46 -15.39 -14.71 16.23
C ALA A 46 -14.24 -13.70 16.33
N LEU A 47 -13.13 -14.04 17.00
CA LEU A 47 -11.93 -13.21 17.05
C LEU A 47 -11.34 -13.00 15.66
N PHE A 48 -11.29 -14.05 14.84
CA PHE A 48 -10.85 -13.95 13.46
C PHE A 48 -11.71 -12.97 12.65
N ASP A 49 -13.04 -13.10 12.74
CA ASP A 49 -13.98 -12.23 12.02
C ASP A 49 -13.90 -10.76 12.47
N MET A 50 -13.63 -10.52 13.77
CA MET A 50 -13.41 -9.16 14.28
C MET A 50 -12.11 -8.51 13.76
N LEU A 51 -11.09 -9.32 13.43
CA LEU A 51 -9.80 -8.83 12.94
C LEU A 51 -9.76 -8.65 11.43
N ARG A 52 -10.73 -9.23 10.70
CA ARG A 52 -10.81 -9.10 9.23
C ARG A 52 -11.16 -7.67 8.81
N PRO A 53 -10.76 -7.25 7.59
CA PRO A 53 -11.15 -5.97 7.04
C PRO A 53 -12.67 -5.84 6.93
N ASN A 54 -13.19 -4.68 7.34
CA ASN A 54 -14.55 -4.25 7.07
C ASN A 54 -14.51 -3.12 6.03
N TYR A 55 -14.64 -3.47 4.77
CA TYR A 55 -14.51 -2.51 3.67
C TYR A 55 -15.62 -1.45 3.61
N ALA A 56 -16.73 -1.62 4.33
CA ALA A 56 -17.72 -0.55 4.49
C ALA A 56 -17.16 0.66 5.25
N LEU A 57 -16.07 0.48 6.01
CA LEU A 57 -15.34 1.56 6.70
C LEU A 57 -14.31 2.27 5.81
N ALA A 58 -13.98 1.71 4.65
CA ALA A 58 -12.94 2.22 3.74
C ALA A 58 -13.42 3.39 2.86
N ILE A 59 -14.67 3.81 2.96
CA ILE A 59 -15.24 4.82 2.05
C ILE A 59 -15.09 6.20 2.70
N GLN A 60 -13.91 6.81 2.59
CA GLN A 60 -13.72 8.23 2.92
C GLN A 60 -14.12 9.14 1.75
N ILE A 61 -13.83 8.72 0.53
CA ILE A 61 -14.27 9.40 -0.69
C ILE A 61 -15.17 8.44 -1.48
N PRO A 62 -16.47 8.74 -1.62
CA PRO A 62 -17.39 7.91 -2.40
C PRO A 62 -16.93 7.74 -3.85
N PRO A 63 -17.22 6.59 -4.51
CA PRO A 63 -16.86 6.38 -5.92
C PRO A 63 -17.52 7.37 -6.89
N ASP A 64 -18.66 7.93 -6.50
CA ASP A 64 -19.46 8.91 -7.24
C ASP A 64 -19.26 10.36 -6.75
N ASP A 65 -18.20 10.64 -6.00
CA ASP A 65 -17.85 11.99 -5.54
C ASP A 65 -17.70 12.92 -6.74
N PRO A 66 -18.43 14.06 -6.80
CA PRO A 66 -18.44 14.95 -7.97
C PRO A 66 -17.10 15.63 -8.24
N ARG A 67 -16.16 15.62 -7.29
CA ARG A 67 -14.81 16.19 -7.48
C ARG A 67 -13.89 15.31 -8.31
N ILE A 68 -14.25 14.04 -8.54
CA ILE A 68 -13.39 13.07 -9.22
C ILE A 68 -14.09 12.38 -10.39
N SER A 69 -13.28 11.84 -11.29
CA SER A 69 -13.68 10.89 -12.32
C SER A 69 -12.92 9.59 -12.11
N ALA A 70 -13.65 8.51 -11.86
CA ALA A 70 -13.10 7.21 -11.53
C ALA A 70 -13.56 6.13 -12.51
N ARG A 71 -12.64 5.26 -12.94
CA ARG A 71 -12.97 4.15 -13.85
C ARG A 71 -11.99 2.98 -13.70
N ARG A 72 -12.45 1.79 -13.97
CA ARG A 72 -11.58 0.64 -14.20
C ARG A 72 -11.02 0.68 -15.62
N VAL A 73 -9.74 0.37 -15.77
CA VAL A 73 -9.04 0.33 -17.04
C VAL A 73 -8.23 -0.95 -17.15
N SER A 74 -8.00 -1.40 -18.38
CA SER A 74 -7.02 -2.43 -18.69
C SER A 74 -5.92 -1.79 -19.52
N VAL A 75 -4.70 -1.85 -19.03
CA VAL A 75 -3.52 -1.24 -19.65
C VAL A 75 -2.75 -2.32 -20.37
N ALA A 76 -2.52 -2.13 -21.68
CA ALA A 76 -1.61 -2.98 -22.42
C ALA A 76 -0.17 -2.72 -21.94
N LEU A 77 0.51 -3.79 -21.57
CA LEU A 77 1.92 -3.75 -21.16
C LEU A 77 2.83 -3.99 -22.39
N PRO A 78 4.15 -3.82 -22.27
CA PRO A 78 5.08 -4.10 -23.35
C PRO A 78 4.86 -5.47 -23.98
N PRO A 79 5.20 -5.67 -25.28
CA PRO A 79 4.97 -6.93 -25.99
C PRO A 79 5.47 -8.15 -25.23
N GLY A 80 4.60 -9.15 -25.05
CA GLY A 80 4.92 -10.40 -24.36
C GLY A 80 4.56 -10.42 -22.87
N THR A 81 4.18 -9.29 -22.25
CA THR A 81 3.83 -9.21 -20.81
C THR A 81 2.32 -9.20 -20.55
N GLY A 82 1.50 -8.93 -21.57
CA GLY A 82 0.04 -8.98 -21.46
C GLY A 82 -0.61 -7.65 -21.11
N THR A 83 -1.55 -7.67 -20.17
CA THR A 83 -2.27 -6.48 -19.68
C THR A 83 -2.27 -6.45 -18.15
N ILE A 84 -2.41 -5.26 -17.58
CA ILE A 84 -2.73 -5.06 -16.17
C ILE A 84 -4.04 -4.28 -16.03
N ALA A 85 -4.99 -4.82 -15.26
CA ALA A 85 -6.19 -4.09 -14.87
C ALA A 85 -5.90 -3.18 -13.68
N GLY A 86 -6.67 -2.11 -13.53
CA GLY A 86 -6.52 -1.23 -12.40
C GLY A 86 -7.64 -0.19 -12.29
N TYR A 87 -7.58 0.59 -11.24
CA TYR A 87 -8.51 1.67 -10.94
C TYR A 87 -7.83 3.02 -11.19
N LEU A 88 -8.30 3.75 -12.19
CA LEU A 88 -7.80 5.06 -12.56
C LEU A 88 -8.76 6.12 -12.06
N VAL A 89 -8.24 7.05 -11.27
CA VAL A 89 -9.00 8.17 -10.71
C VAL A 89 -8.25 9.47 -10.99
N ARG A 90 -8.99 10.50 -11.32
CA ARG A 90 -8.43 11.86 -11.49
C ARG A 90 -9.43 12.90 -10.99
N PRO A 91 -9.00 14.13 -10.70
CA PRO A 91 -9.92 15.25 -10.53
C PRO A 91 -10.86 15.40 -11.71
N ALA A 92 -12.08 15.86 -11.47
CA ALA A 92 -13.08 16.10 -12.53
C ALA A 92 -12.68 17.22 -13.49
N THR A 93 -11.64 17.99 -13.15
CA THR A 93 -11.04 19.03 -14.01
C THR A 93 -10.34 18.42 -15.21
N ALA A 94 -10.22 19.18 -16.31
CA ALA A 94 -9.54 18.75 -17.54
C ALA A 94 -8.04 19.09 -17.57
N GLU A 95 -7.43 19.48 -16.44
CA GLU A 95 -6.05 19.93 -16.37
C GLU A 95 -5.05 18.78 -16.49
N THR A 96 -3.83 19.10 -16.94
CA THR A 96 -2.68 18.21 -16.88
C THR A 96 -2.10 18.25 -15.45
N LEU A 97 -2.00 17.10 -14.81
CA LEU A 97 -1.66 16.97 -13.40
C LEU A 97 -0.51 15.97 -13.18
N PRO A 98 0.23 16.07 -12.08
CA PRO A 98 1.16 15.01 -11.71
C PRO A 98 0.41 13.72 -11.36
N ALA A 99 1.07 12.58 -11.55
CA ALA A 99 0.46 11.28 -11.33
C ALA A 99 1.08 10.54 -10.14
N VAL A 100 0.29 9.65 -9.53
CA VAL A 100 0.70 8.78 -8.42
C VAL A 100 0.24 7.36 -8.69
N ILE A 101 1.17 6.42 -8.72
CA ILE A 101 0.83 4.99 -8.71
C ILE A 101 0.61 4.52 -7.27
N VAL A 102 -0.48 3.79 -7.03
CA VAL A 102 -0.86 3.28 -5.71
C VAL A 102 -0.74 1.76 -5.68
N ILE A 103 0.19 1.25 -4.90
CA ILE A 103 0.46 -0.19 -4.84
C ILE A 103 -0.22 -0.81 -3.62
N HIS A 104 -1.04 -1.82 -3.90
CA HIS A 104 -1.85 -2.54 -2.90
C HIS A 104 -1.02 -3.43 -1.97
N GLU A 105 -1.64 -3.85 -0.87
CA GLU A 105 -1.15 -4.89 0.04
C GLU A 105 -1.18 -6.28 -0.65
N ASN A 106 -0.96 -7.36 0.06
CA ASN A 106 -0.95 -8.74 -0.47
C ASN A 106 -2.36 -9.33 -0.73
N ARG A 107 -3.34 -8.49 -1.03
CA ARG A 107 -4.73 -8.89 -1.36
C ARG A 107 -5.20 -8.41 -2.74
N GLY A 108 -4.34 -7.76 -3.53
CA GLY A 108 -4.76 -7.14 -4.78
C GLY A 108 -5.52 -5.83 -4.58
N LEU A 109 -6.17 -5.39 -5.63
CA LEU A 109 -6.89 -4.11 -5.68
C LEU A 109 -8.24 -4.21 -4.94
N ASN A 110 -8.20 -4.13 -3.62
CA ASN A 110 -9.37 -4.14 -2.74
C ASN A 110 -9.98 -2.73 -2.57
N PRO A 111 -11.19 -2.61 -1.96
CA PRO A 111 -11.88 -1.33 -1.78
C PRO A 111 -11.10 -0.28 -0.99
N TYR A 112 -10.22 -0.66 -0.06
CA TYR A 112 -9.36 0.27 0.66
C TYR A 112 -8.36 0.97 -0.28
N ILE A 113 -7.72 0.23 -1.15
CA ILE A 113 -6.76 0.79 -2.12
C ILE A 113 -7.47 1.67 -3.15
N GLU A 114 -8.69 1.30 -3.56
CA GLU A 114 -9.50 2.17 -4.43
C GLU A 114 -9.83 3.50 -3.75
N ASP A 115 -10.14 3.47 -2.45
CA ASP A 115 -10.40 4.70 -1.70
C ASP A 115 -9.14 5.57 -1.54
N VAL A 116 -7.98 4.97 -1.31
CA VAL A 116 -6.69 5.69 -1.31
C VAL A 116 -6.46 6.40 -2.65
N ALA A 117 -6.74 5.75 -3.78
CA ALA A 117 -6.64 6.37 -5.10
C ALA A 117 -7.60 7.56 -5.25
N ARG A 118 -8.83 7.45 -4.73
CA ARG A 118 -9.80 8.57 -4.71
C ARG A 118 -9.33 9.74 -3.82
N ARG A 119 -8.75 9.45 -2.65
CA ARG A 119 -8.17 10.49 -1.77
C ARG A 119 -7.06 11.27 -2.47
N LEU A 120 -6.18 10.60 -3.22
CA LEU A 120 -5.15 11.26 -4.02
C LEU A 120 -5.74 12.11 -5.13
N ALA A 121 -6.81 11.64 -5.78
CA ALA A 121 -7.49 12.43 -6.81
C ALA A 121 -8.14 13.70 -6.22
N VAL A 122 -8.73 13.63 -5.02
CA VAL A 122 -9.24 14.82 -4.30
C VAL A 122 -8.10 15.76 -3.88
N ALA A 123 -6.87 15.27 -3.76
CA ALA A 123 -5.68 16.06 -3.52
C ALA A 123 -4.98 16.53 -4.83
N ASP A 124 -5.72 16.53 -5.95
CA ASP A 124 -5.30 17.00 -7.28
C ASP A 124 -4.14 16.20 -7.91
N PHE A 125 -4.14 14.88 -7.76
CA PHE A 125 -3.26 13.97 -8.49
C PHE A 125 -4.07 13.05 -9.42
N ILE A 126 -3.46 12.63 -10.53
CA ILE A 126 -3.96 11.47 -11.29
C ILE A 126 -3.48 10.23 -10.53
N ALA A 127 -4.40 9.43 -9.99
CA ALA A 127 -4.07 8.22 -9.25
C ALA A 127 -4.38 6.97 -10.08
N PHE A 128 -3.45 6.03 -10.15
CA PHE A 128 -3.68 4.72 -10.73
C PHE A 128 -3.31 3.62 -9.73
N ALA A 129 -4.27 2.77 -9.41
CA ALA A 129 -4.08 1.61 -8.58
C ALA A 129 -4.16 0.34 -9.46
N PRO A 130 -3.02 -0.21 -9.93
CA PRO A 130 -2.98 -1.45 -10.69
C PRO A 130 -3.29 -2.66 -9.79
N ASP A 131 -3.94 -3.68 -10.37
CA ASP A 131 -4.21 -4.95 -9.70
C ASP A 131 -3.15 -5.99 -10.06
N GLY A 132 -2.21 -6.23 -9.16
CA GLY A 132 -1.17 -7.25 -9.33
C GLY A 132 -1.70 -8.68 -9.43
N LEU A 133 -2.98 -8.91 -9.14
CA LEU A 133 -3.64 -10.21 -9.34
C LEU A 133 -4.25 -10.37 -10.74
N THR A 134 -4.08 -9.40 -11.64
CA THR A 134 -4.68 -9.42 -12.98
C THR A 134 -4.42 -10.73 -13.73
N SER A 135 -3.19 -11.26 -13.67
CA SER A 135 -2.83 -12.52 -14.34
C SER A 135 -3.54 -13.75 -13.76
N ALA A 136 -4.07 -13.64 -12.55
CA ALA A 136 -4.85 -14.68 -11.87
C ALA A 136 -6.36 -14.39 -11.84
N GLY A 137 -6.84 -13.42 -12.63
CA GLY A 137 -8.24 -13.03 -12.72
C GLY A 137 -8.64 -11.78 -11.94
N GLY A 138 -7.68 -11.13 -11.26
CA GLY A 138 -7.89 -9.92 -10.47
C GLY A 138 -8.40 -10.19 -9.05
N TYR A 139 -8.66 -9.11 -8.31
CA TYR A 139 -9.19 -9.19 -6.94
C TYR A 139 -10.57 -9.88 -6.93
N PRO A 140 -10.74 -11.01 -6.21
CA PRO A 140 -11.94 -11.84 -6.29
C PRO A 140 -13.11 -11.37 -5.38
N GLY A 141 -12.99 -10.22 -4.72
CA GLY A 141 -13.99 -9.73 -3.76
C GLY A 141 -13.96 -10.42 -2.38
N ASP A 142 -12.97 -11.27 -2.13
CA ASP A 142 -12.77 -12.01 -0.89
C ASP A 142 -11.29 -12.11 -0.55
N ASP A 143 -10.91 -11.72 0.67
CA ASP A 143 -9.50 -11.61 1.07
C ASP A 143 -8.78 -12.95 1.23
N GLU A 144 -9.48 -14.01 1.61
CA GLU A 144 -8.86 -15.34 1.74
C GLU A 144 -8.55 -15.91 0.35
N LYS A 145 -9.49 -15.74 -0.59
CA LYS A 145 -9.28 -16.11 -1.99
C LYS A 145 -8.18 -15.25 -2.61
N ALA A 146 -8.18 -13.94 -2.34
CA ALA A 146 -7.16 -13.02 -2.81
C ALA A 146 -5.77 -13.41 -2.32
N LEU A 147 -5.61 -13.76 -1.04
CA LEU A 147 -4.34 -14.24 -0.49
C LEU A 147 -3.90 -15.56 -1.13
N ALA A 148 -4.83 -16.45 -1.43
CA ALA A 148 -4.54 -17.69 -2.13
C ALA A 148 -4.04 -17.42 -3.56
N LEU A 149 -4.73 -16.53 -4.30
CA LEU A 149 -4.32 -16.12 -5.65
C LEU A 149 -2.97 -15.41 -5.63
N PHE A 150 -2.73 -14.51 -4.68
CA PHE A 150 -1.46 -13.78 -4.54
C PHE A 150 -0.25 -14.73 -4.48
N LYS A 151 -0.39 -15.88 -3.84
CA LYS A 151 0.67 -16.90 -3.74
C LYS A 151 0.92 -17.65 -5.06
N THR A 152 0.02 -17.55 -6.04
CA THR A 152 0.14 -18.23 -7.35
C THR A 152 0.71 -17.34 -8.44
N VAL A 153 0.68 -16.01 -8.24
CA VAL A 153 1.24 -15.06 -9.21
C VAL A 153 2.77 -15.05 -9.09
N ASP A 154 3.45 -15.11 -10.24
CA ASP A 154 4.91 -14.99 -10.30
C ASP A 154 5.35 -13.61 -9.78
N PRO A 155 6.20 -13.53 -8.72
CA PRO A 155 6.60 -12.26 -8.13
C PRO A 155 7.42 -11.37 -9.07
N GLY A 156 8.23 -11.97 -9.95
CA GLY A 156 9.03 -11.23 -10.94
C GLY A 156 8.13 -10.59 -11.98
N LYS A 157 7.14 -11.35 -12.50
CA LYS A 157 6.14 -10.83 -13.41
C LYS A 157 5.34 -9.71 -12.76
N MET A 158 4.85 -9.89 -11.54
CA MET A 158 4.09 -8.86 -10.82
C MET A 158 4.90 -7.57 -10.67
N GLN A 159 6.18 -7.68 -10.34
CA GLN A 159 7.07 -6.51 -10.25
C GLN A 159 7.25 -5.82 -11.61
N ALA A 160 7.43 -6.58 -12.69
CA ALA A 160 7.54 -6.03 -14.04
C ALA A 160 6.23 -5.35 -14.49
N ASP A 161 5.08 -5.93 -14.16
CA ASP A 161 3.77 -5.38 -14.46
C ASP A 161 3.55 -4.03 -13.74
N PHE A 162 3.97 -3.90 -12.46
CA PHE A 162 3.90 -2.64 -11.73
C PHE A 162 4.84 -1.58 -12.32
N LEU A 163 6.05 -1.95 -12.73
CA LEU A 163 6.99 -1.04 -13.38
C LEU A 163 6.41 -0.51 -14.69
N ALA A 164 5.91 -1.39 -15.55
CA ALA A 164 5.30 -1.01 -16.81
C ALA A 164 4.03 -0.16 -16.62
N ALA A 165 3.24 -0.44 -15.57
CA ALA A 165 2.09 0.39 -15.19
C ALA A 165 2.50 1.81 -14.73
N ALA A 166 3.62 1.94 -14.02
CA ALA A 166 4.18 3.22 -13.61
C ALA A 166 4.66 4.03 -14.82
N GLU A 167 5.37 3.39 -15.74
CA GLU A 167 5.83 4.00 -16.99
C GLU A 167 4.64 4.46 -17.87
N TRP A 168 3.62 3.60 -18.01
CA TRP A 168 2.40 3.97 -18.72
C TRP A 168 1.71 5.18 -18.09
N LEU A 169 1.60 5.21 -16.75
CA LEU A 169 0.96 6.30 -16.05
C LEU A 169 1.72 7.62 -16.24
N LYS A 170 3.04 7.58 -16.19
CA LYS A 170 3.92 8.74 -16.44
C LYS A 170 3.79 9.27 -17.87
N ALA A 171 3.65 8.38 -18.85
CA ALA A 171 3.59 8.72 -20.29
C ALA A 171 2.20 9.20 -20.76
N ARG A 172 1.21 9.26 -19.88
CA ARG A 172 -0.13 9.71 -20.25
C ARG A 172 -0.13 11.16 -20.71
N PRO A 173 -0.94 11.53 -21.73
CA PRO A 173 -0.99 12.90 -22.27
C PRO A 173 -1.55 13.92 -21.27
N ASP A 174 -2.34 13.47 -20.27
CA ASP A 174 -2.87 14.30 -19.19
C ASP A 174 -1.98 14.28 -17.92
N CYS A 175 -0.80 13.63 -17.97
CA CYS A 175 0.22 13.67 -16.93
C CYS A 175 1.29 14.72 -17.26
N THR A 176 1.74 15.48 -16.23
CA THR A 176 2.86 16.41 -16.36
C THR A 176 4.22 15.76 -16.62
N GLY A 177 4.29 14.42 -16.61
CA GLY A 177 5.54 13.66 -16.63
C GLY A 177 6.18 13.49 -15.23
N LYS A 178 5.61 14.11 -14.19
CA LYS A 178 6.00 13.90 -12.78
C LYS A 178 5.21 12.74 -12.20
N LEU A 179 5.93 11.73 -11.71
CA LEU A 179 5.33 10.51 -11.16
C LEU A 179 5.76 10.31 -9.70
N GLY A 180 4.79 10.11 -8.82
CA GLY A 180 4.98 9.60 -7.46
C GLY A 180 4.54 8.15 -7.33
N ALA A 181 4.99 7.49 -6.26
CA ALA A 181 4.53 6.15 -5.88
C ALA A 181 4.19 6.10 -4.39
N VAL A 182 3.03 5.55 -4.07
CA VAL A 182 2.58 5.27 -2.69
C VAL A 182 2.22 3.78 -2.62
N GLY A 183 2.61 3.09 -1.56
CA GLY A 183 2.28 1.68 -1.44
C GLY A 183 2.31 1.18 -0.01
N PHE A 184 1.52 0.16 0.27
CA PHE A 184 1.22 -0.32 1.61
C PHE A 184 1.67 -1.76 1.80
N CYS A 185 2.34 -2.09 2.90
CA CYS A 185 2.79 -3.45 3.21
C CYS A 185 3.69 -4.01 2.08
N PHE A 186 3.26 -5.07 1.40
CA PHE A 186 3.89 -5.57 0.18
C PHE A 186 4.12 -4.44 -0.85
N GLY A 187 3.10 -3.59 -1.04
CA GLY A 187 3.17 -2.44 -1.93
C GLY A 187 4.21 -1.41 -1.52
N GLY A 188 4.45 -1.22 -0.23
CA GLY A 188 5.55 -0.38 0.25
C GLY A 188 6.92 -0.92 -0.17
N GLY A 189 7.10 -2.24 -0.11
CA GLY A 189 8.28 -2.90 -0.67
C GLY A 189 8.39 -2.76 -2.20
N VAL A 190 7.25 -2.79 -2.92
CA VAL A 190 7.23 -2.52 -4.37
C VAL A 190 7.62 -1.08 -4.67
N VAL A 191 7.13 -0.09 -3.91
CA VAL A 191 7.51 1.33 -4.06
C VAL A 191 9.02 1.50 -3.92
N ASN A 192 9.65 0.88 -2.94
CA ASN A 192 11.10 0.89 -2.82
C ASN A 192 11.80 0.28 -4.05
N ARG A 193 11.28 -0.81 -4.61
CA ARG A 193 11.82 -1.42 -5.84
C ARG A 193 11.58 -0.56 -7.07
N LEU A 194 10.44 0.14 -7.16
CA LEU A 194 10.22 1.13 -8.22
C LEU A 194 11.23 2.27 -8.13
N ALA A 195 11.54 2.77 -6.93
CA ALA A 195 12.57 3.79 -6.73
C ALA A 195 13.96 3.33 -7.18
N VAL A 196 14.29 2.04 -6.97
CA VAL A 196 15.53 1.44 -7.49
C VAL A 196 15.53 1.35 -9.03
N SER A 197 14.41 0.86 -9.62
CA SER A 197 14.36 0.54 -11.05
C SER A 197 14.18 1.77 -11.93
N MET A 198 13.44 2.77 -11.48
CA MET A 198 13.12 3.98 -12.26
C MET A 198 14.15 5.10 -12.06
N GLY A 199 14.96 5.04 -11.01
CA GLY A 199 15.96 6.08 -10.73
C GLY A 199 15.32 7.47 -10.67
N SER A 200 15.78 8.40 -11.52
CA SER A 200 15.27 9.78 -11.62
C SER A 200 13.91 9.88 -12.33
N ASP A 201 13.42 8.81 -12.95
CA ASP A 201 12.11 8.79 -13.60
C ASP A 201 10.95 8.70 -12.59
N LEU A 202 11.23 8.31 -11.35
CA LEU A 202 10.32 8.45 -10.22
C LEU A 202 10.66 9.73 -9.47
N SER A 203 9.69 10.62 -9.31
CA SER A 203 9.88 11.94 -8.70
C SER A 203 9.68 11.96 -7.19
N ALA A 204 8.94 11.00 -6.62
CA ALA A 204 8.75 10.82 -5.18
C ALA A 204 8.30 9.39 -4.85
N ALA A 205 8.70 8.87 -3.69
CA ALA A 205 8.29 7.54 -3.23
C ALA A 205 7.88 7.58 -1.74
N VAL A 206 6.71 7.02 -1.43
CA VAL A 206 6.19 6.98 -0.06
C VAL A 206 5.82 5.52 0.28
N PRO A 207 6.77 4.72 0.78
CA PRO A 207 6.52 3.37 1.24
C PRO A 207 5.95 3.35 2.66
N PHE A 208 4.74 2.79 2.83
CA PHE A 208 4.15 2.52 4.15
C PHE A 208 4.50 1.11 4.60
N TYR A 209 5.12 0.97 5.75
CA TYR A 209 5.51 -0.30 6.40
C TYR A 209 5.96 -1.39 5.42
N GLY A 210 6.76 -0.98 4.45
CA GLY A 210 7.32 -1.84 3.40
C GLY A 210 8.75 -2.26 3.65
N THR A 211 9.13 -3.43 3.12
CA THR A 211 10.51 -3.93 3.20
C THR A 211 11.47 -3.03 2.42
N GLN A 212 12.64 -2.78 3.00
CA GLN A 212 13.72 -2.07 2.34
C GLN A 212 14.43 -2.97 1.31
N PRO A 213 14.98 -2.41 0.22
CA PRO A 213 15.81 -3.17 -0.69
C PRO A 213 17.18 -3.48 -0.08
N PRO A 214 17.92 -4.50 -0.60
CA PRO A 214 19.30 -4.70 -0.22
C PRO A 214 20.14 -3.43 -0.42
N ALA A 215 21.15 -3.20 0.42
CA ALA A 215 21.97 -1.98 0.41
C ALA A 215 22.56 -1.64 -0.97
N ALA A 216 23.02 -2.65 -1.71
CA ALA A 216 23.57 -2.48 -3.06
C ALA A 216 22.54 -1.96 -4.08
N ASP A 217 21.26 -2.28 -3.88
CA ASP A 217 20.16 -1.78 -4.72
C ASP A 217 19.66 -0.42 -4.20
N ALA A 218 19.56 -0.25 -2.89
CA ALA A 218 19.21 1.02 -2.28
C ALA A 218 20.14 2.18 -2.73
N ALA A 219 21.43 1.90 -2.92
CA ALA A 219 22.40 2.88 -3.42
C ALA A 219 22.12 3.38 -4.86
N LYS A 220 21.26 2.70 -5.61
CA LYS A 220 20.84 3.10 -6.97
C LYS A 220 19.66 4.08 -6.95
N ILE A 221 18.97 4.25 -5.83
CA ILE A 221 17.81 5.13 -5.69
C ILE A 221 18.22 6.58 -5.98
N LYS A 222 17.36 7.28 -6.73
CA LYS A 222 17.48 8.72 -7.00
C LYS A 222 16.21 9.47 -6.58
N ALA A 223 15.08 8.76 -6.51
CA ALA A 223 13.81 9.32 -6.09
C ALA A 223 13.85 9.74 -4.61
N PRO A 224 13.37 10.91 -4.23
CA PRO A 224 13.12 11.27 -2.83
C PRO A 224 12.21 10.27 -2.13
N ILE A 225 12.58 9.84 -0.91
CA ILE A 225 11.87 8.81 -0.12
C ILE A 225 11.29 9.42 1.16
N ASP A 226 9.97 9.23 1.40
CA ASP A 226 9.31 9.51 2.68
C ASP A 226 8.73 8.21 3.26
N ALA A 227 9.48 7.53 4.14
CA ALA A 227 9.15 6.21 4.63
C ALA A 227 8.31 6.26 5.91
N GLN A 228 7.17 5.54 5.94
CA GLN A 228 6.21 5.51 7.04
C GLN A 228 6.26 4.15 7.75
N TYR A 229 6.76 4.10 8.99
CA TYR A 229 7.00 2.86 9.73
C TYR A 229 6.11 2.72 10.96
N ALA A 230 5.65 1.50 11.22
CA ALA A 230 4.91 1.14 12.43
C ALA A 230 5.89 0.77 13.57
N GLY A 231 5.79 1.41 14.73
CA GLY A 231 6.71 1.21 15.85
C GLY A 231 6.70 -0.20 16.41
N LEU A 232 5.57 -0.90 16.36
CA LEU A 232 5.43 -2.30 16.81
C LEU A 232 5.84 -3.34 15.74
N ASP A 233 6.02 -2.94 14.47
CA ASP A 233 6.50 -3.84 13.40
C ASP A 233 8.03 -3.88 13.34
N THR A 234 8.65 -4.50 14.33
CA THR A 234 10.12 -4.60 14.41
C THR A 234 10.72 -5.34 13.22
N ARG A 235 9.97 -6.23 12.58
CA ARG A 235 10.38 -6.99 11.37
C ARG A 235 10.74 -6.05 10.21
N ILE A 236 10.05 -4.95 10.06
CA ILE A 236 10.29 -3.95 9.01
C ILE A 236 11.10 -2.76 9.56
N THR A 237 10.69 -2.22 10.69
CA THR A 237 11.22 -0.96 11.23
C THR A 237 12.69 -1.07 11.63
N SER A 238 13.17 -2.25 12.08
CA SER A 238 14.57 -2.49 12.40
C SER A 238 15.54 -2.31 11.20
N GLY A 239 15.04 -2.39 9.97
CA GLY A 239 15.84 -2.14 8.76
C GLY A 239 16.05 -0.67 8.43
N TRP A 240 15.27 0.24 9.04
CA TRP A 240 15.32 1.67 8.72
C TRP A 240 16.70 2.30 8.93
N PRO A 241 17.42 2.12 10.05
CA PRO A 241 18.71 2.78 10.24
C PRO A 241 19.74 2.43 9.17
N ALA A 242 19.74 1.19 8.68
CA ALA A 242 20.64 0.77 7.61
C ALA A 242 20.24 1.38 6.26
N PHE A 243 18.94 1.48 5.98
CA PHE A 243 18.42 2.09 4.76
C PHE A 243 18.67 3.61 4.74
N ASP A 244 18.42 4.31 5.84
CA ASP A 244 18.73 5.72 6.06
C ASP A 244 20.21 6.03 5.77
N ALA A 245 21.13 5.24 6.32
CA ALA A 245 22.55 5.39 6.09
C ALA A 245 22.94 5.26 4.60
N VAL A 246 22.32 4.31 3.87
CA VAL A 246 22.58 4.13 2.44
C VAL A 246 22.03 5.30 1.63
N LEU A 247 20.81 5.77 1.93
CA LEU A 247 20.22 6.94 1.26
C LEU A 247 21.00 8.21 1.51
N THR A 248 21.47 8.41 2.76
CA THR A 248 22.36 9.52 3.12
C THR A 248 23.66 9.48 2.30
N ALA A 249 24.33 8.32 2.25
CA ALA A 249 25.55 8.15 1.48
C ALA A 249 25.36 8.36 -0.04
N ALA A 250 24.17 8.05 -0.56
CA ALA A 250 23.80 8.27 -1.95
C ALA A 250 23.33 9.71 -2.25
N GLY A 251 23.23 10.58 -1.23
CA GLY A 251 22.76 11.96 -1.36
C GLY A 251 21.28 12.08 -1.75
N VAL A 252 20.48 11.05 -1.46
CA VAL A 252 19.04 11.03 -1.76
C VAL A 252 18.29 11.82 -0.70
N PRO A 253 17.41 12.80 -1.04
CA PRO A 253 16.51 13.41 -0.07
C PRO A 253 15.57 12.35 0.52
N HIS A 254 15.55 12.20 1.84
CA HIS A 254 14.70 11.20 2.48
C HIS A 254 14.34 11.59 3.91
N GLU A 255 13.21 11.06 4.35
CA GLU A 255 12.71 11.12 5.71
C GLU A 255 12.17 9.74 6.09
N GLY A 256 12.24 9.39 7.39
CA GLY A 256 11.65 8.17 7.92
C GLY A 256 10.92 8.48 9.23
N HIS A 257 9.65 8.10 9.29
CA HIS A 257 8.77 8.38 10.41
C HIS A 257 8.35 7.07 11.07
N VAL A 258 8.71 6.90 12.34
CA VAL A 258 8.30 5.75 13.16
C VAL A 258 7.17 6.17 14.07
N TYR A 259 6.00 5.56 13.91
CA TYR A 259 4.81 5.83 14.72
C TYR A 259 4.79 4.88 15.91
N GLU A 260 5.19 5.39 17.08
CA GLU A 260 5.23 4.65 18.33
C GLU A 260 3.86 4.04 18.67
N GLY A 261 3.84 2.77 19.09
CA GLY A 261 2.61 2.05 19.44
C GLY A 261 1.73 1.62 18.25
N ALA A 262 2.05 2.06 17.03
CA ALA A 262 1.30 1.66 15.85
C ALA A 262 1.68 0.24 15.38
N ASN A 263 0.67 -0.54 15.00
CA ASN A 263 0.83 -1.87 14.42
C ASN A 263 1.08 -1.80 12.90
N HIS A 264 1.65 -2.87 12.34
CA HIS A 264 1.68 -3.04 10.89
C HIS A 264 0.29 -2.89 10.29
N GLY A 265 0.14 -2.08 9.22
CA GLY A 265 -1.16 -1.77 8.62
C GLY A 265 -1.92 -0.65 9.32
N PHE A 266 -1.26 0.19 10.13
CA PHE A 266 -1.89 1.26 10.90
C PHE A 266 -2.68 2.28 10.07
N HIS A 267 -2.37 2.42 8.78
CA HIS A 267 -3.08 3.35 7.90
C HIS A 267 -4.42 2.77 7.37
N ASN A 268 -4.60 1.45 7.45
CA ASN A 268 -5.77 0.78 6.89
C ASN A 268 -6.96 0.82 7.87
N GLU A 269 -7.86 1.77 7.67
CA GLU A 269 -9.06 1.98 8.51
C GLU A 269 -10.08 0.84 8.44
N THR A 270 -9.92 -0.13 7.58
CA THR A 270 -10.84 -1.28 7.52
C THR A 270 -10.56 -2.33 8.58
N THR A 271 -9.40 -2.27 9.23
CA THR A 271 -8.95 -3.24 10.23
C THR A 271 -8.86 -2.63 11.63
N PRO A 272 -8.93 -3.45 12.71
CA PRO A 272 -8.71 -2.95 14.07
C PRO A 272 -7.31 -2.42 14.34
N ARG A 273 -6.32 -2.73 13.47
CA ARG A 273 -4.94 -2.21 13.59
C ARG A 273 -4.79 -0.75 13.18
N TYR A 274 -5.86 -0.16 12.68
CA TYR A 274 -5.89 1.27 12.35
C TYR A 274 -5.56 2.14 13.55
N ASP A 275 -4.59 3.03 13.38
CA ASP A 275 -4.28 4.09 14.33
C ASP A 275 -4.59 5.44 13.67
N GLU A 276 -5.64 6.08 14.13
CA GLU A 276 -6.15 7.30 13.50
C GLU A 276 -5.12 8.44 13.54
N ALA A 277 -4.41 8.60 14.65
CA ALA A 277 -3.43 9.68 14.81
C ALA A 277 -2.22 9.45 13.90
N ALA A 278 -1.67 8.22 13.90
CA ALA A 278 -0.58 7.83 13.03
C ALA A 278 -0.98 7.92 11.55
N ALA A 279 -2.16 7.41 11.18
CA ALA A 279 -2.66 7.43 9.80
C ALA A 279 -2.85 8.85 9.27
N LYS A 280 -3.47 9.75 10.06
CA LYS A 280 -3.64 11.16 9.68
C LYS A 280 -2.30 11.87 9.52
N ALA A 281 -1.37 11.66 10.44
CA ALA A 281 -0.04 12.27 10.37
C ALA A 281 0.75 11.75 9.14
N ALA A 282 0.74 10.43 8.91
CA ALA A 282 1.39 9.83 7.75
C ALA A 282 0.78 10.31 6.43
N TRP A 283 -0.55 10.43 6.37
CA TRP A 283 -1.23 10.92 5.17
C TRP A 283 -0.91 12.39 4.88
N ALA A 284 -0.90 13.25 5.90
CA ALA A 284 -0.51 14.64 5.73
C ALA A 284 0.91 14.77 5.17
N ARG A 285 1.88 14.04 5.75
CA ARG A 285 3.26 13.99 5.24
C ARG A 285 3.33 13.48 3.80
N THR A 286 2.58 12.43 3.48
CA THR A 286 2.48 11.88 2.12
C THR A 286 2.08 12.97 1.11
N ILE A 287 1.02 13.72 1.42
CA ILE A 287 0.53 14.79 0.52
C ILE A 287 1.55 15.93 0.42
N ASP A 288 2.16 16.33 1.53
CA ASP A 288 3.20 17.38 1.55
C ASP A 288 4.41 16.94 0.72
N TRP A 289 4.86 15.68 0.86
CA TRP A 289 5.99 15.12 0.10
C TRP A 289 5.70 15.07 -1.40
N LEU A 290 4.53 14.57 -1.77
CA LEU A 290 4.09 14.53 -3.16
C LEU A 290 3.99 15.94 -3.75
N ASN A 291 3.41 16.90 -3.03
CA ASN A 291 3.34 18.30 -3.49
C ASN A 291 4.73 18.90 -3.70
N LYS A 292 5.65 18.67 -2.75
CA LYS A 292 7.01 19.20 -2.80
C LYS A 292 7.77 18.74 -4.05
N TYR A 293 7.65 17.47 -4.45
CA TYR A 293 8.49 16.91 -5.49
C TYR A 293 7.80 16.69 -6.84
N LEU A 294 6.46 16.70 -6.88
CA LEU A 294 5.72 16.53 -8.12
C LEU A 294 5.23 17.86 -8.71
N ARG A 295 5.24 18.94 -7.92
CA ARG A 295 4.78 20.26 -8.37
C ARG A 295 5.93 21.29 -8.48
N SER A 296 7.16 20.85 -8.24
CA SER A 296 8.39 21.66 -8.37
C SER A 296 8.97 21.60 -9.78
#